data_65141d79e118153072306e67636f6033
#
_entry.id   65141d79e118153072306e67636f6033
#
_cell.length_a   1.000
_cell.length_b   1.000
_cell.length_c   1.000
_cell.angle_alpha   90.00
_cell.angle_beta   90.00
_cell.angle_gamma   90.00
#
_symmetry.space_group_name_H-M   'P 1'
#
loop_
_entity.id
_entity.type
_entity.pdbx_description
1 polymer ?
#
loop_
_entity_poly.entity_id
_entity_poly.type
_entity_poly.pdbx_seq_one_letter_code
_entity_poly.pdbx_strand_id
1 'polypeptide(L)' 'MGEQRKFVWTTKMTSKGQIVIPKEAREVFGFKEGDTLILLGDTERGIAIAKYDDYLEFAQAIFKAKGGGDD' A
#
# COMPACT_ATOMS: atom_id res chain seq x y z
N MET A 1 16.06 -16.03 3.82
CA MET A 1 15.68 -15.70 3.32
C MET A 1 14.38 -15.72 3.19
N GLY A 2 13.66 -15.25 3.43
CA GLY A 2 12.36 -15.32 3.39
C GLY A 2 11.85 -15.46 2.05
N GLU A 3 10.70 -15.97 1.92
CA GLU A 3 10.13 -16.12 0.73
C GLU A 3 9.32 -14.97 0.44
N GLN A 4 9.30 -14.42 -0.73
CA GLN A 4 8.43 -13.39 -1.13
C GLN A 4 7.17 -13.99 -1.63
N ARG A 5 6.04 -13.53 -1.14
CA ARG A 5 4.77 -14.03 -1.58
C ARG A 5 4.01 -12.91 -2.25
N LYS A 6 3.43 -13.20 -3.37
CA LYS A 6 2.69 -12.21 -4.13
C LYS A 6 1.25 -12.61 -4.22
N PHE A 7 0.38 -11.63 -4.19
CA PHE A 7 -1.05 -11.87 -4.18
C PHE A 7 -1.72 -10.97 -5.20
N VAL A 8 -2.86 -11.40 -5.66
CA VAL A 8 -3.70 -10.57 -6.51
C VAL A 8 -5.10 -10.63 -5.97
N TRP A 9 -5.68 -9.49 -5.73
CA TRP A 9 -7.07 -9.41 -5.30
C TRP A 9 -7.76 -8.39 -6.16
N THR A 10 -9.08 -8.47 -6.25
CA THR A 10 -9.84 -7.48 -6.98
C THR A 10 -10.91 -6.90 -6.07
N THR A 11 -11.33 -5.71 -6.37
CA THR A 11 -12.41 -5.07 -5.66
C THR A 11 -13.01 -4.06 -6.61
N LYS A 12 -14.21 -3.58 -6.30
CA LYS A 12 -14.86 -2.61 -7.15
C LYS A 12 -14.98 -1.31 -6.44
N MET A 13 -14.82 -0.24 -7.18
CA MET A 13 -14.97 1.09 -6.61
C MET A 13 -16.42 1.51 -6.71
N THR A 14 -16.97 2.06 -5.66
CA THR A 14 -18.33 2.57 -5.66
C THR A 14 -18.37 3.94 -6.31
N SER A 15 -19.58 4.44 -6.50
CA SER A 15 -19.72 5.76 -7.09
C SER A 15 -19.15 6.85 -6.21
N LYS A 16 -18.93 6.57 -4.94
CA LYS A 16 -18.34 7.56 -4.05
C LYS A 16 -16.85 7.40 -3.92
N GLY A 17 -16.24 6.55 -4.71
CA GLY A 17 -14.81 6.37 -4.67
C GLY A 17 -14.33 5.47 -3.55
N GLN A 18 -15.18 4.63 -3.04
CA GLN A 18 -14.82 3.76 -1.94
C GLN A 18 -14.57 2.36 -2.44
N ILE A 19 -13.62 1.68 -1.82
CA ILE A 19 -13.37 0.28 -2.10
C ILE A 19 -13.30 -0.45 -0.77
N VAL A 20 -13.49 -1.77 -0.84
CA VAL A 20 -13.34 -2.62 0.33
C VAL A 20 -12.06 -3.39 0.16
N ILE A 21 -11.19 -3.33 1.14
CA ILE A 21 -9.98 -4.12 1.11
C ILE A 21 -10.37 -5.54 1.49
N PRO A 22 -10.09 -6.52 0.62
CA PRO A 22 -10.53 -7.89 0.90
C PRO A 22 -10.01 -8.41 2.23
N LYS A 23 -10.77 -9.32 2.82
CA LYS A 23 -10.41 -9.83 4.12
C LYS A 23 -9.04 -10.46 4.14
N GLU A 24 -8.73 -11.23 3.13
CA GLU A 24 -7.41 -11.86 3.10
C GLU A 24 -6.31 -10.83 3.05
N ALA A 25 -6.51 -9.76 2.28
CA ALA A 25 -5.51 -8.72 2.20
C ALA A 25 -5.32 -8.06 3.56
N ARG A 26 -6.41 -7.83 4.28
CA ARG A 26 -6.30 -7.24 5.59
C ARG A 26 -5.52 -8.14 6.54
N GLU A 27 -5.74 -9.43 6.44
CA GLU A 27 -5.05 -10.36 7.30
C GLU A 27 -3.59 -10.48 6.98
N VAL A 28 -3.28 -10.54 5.69
CA VAL A 28 -1.89 -10.68 5.27
C VAL A 28 -1.06 -9.47 5.69
N PHE A 29 -1.63 -8.29 5.57
CA PHE A 29 -0.87 -7.08 5.86
C PHE A 29 -1.19 -6.48 7.23
N GLY A 30 -2.05 -7.13 7.98
CA GLY A 30 -2.31 -6.69 9.35
C GLY A 30 -3.12 -5.43 9.47
N PHE A 31 -3.99 -5.15 8.51
CA PHE A 31 -4.84 -3.97 8.58
C PHE A 31 -6.01 -4.25 9.50
N LYS A 32 -6.24 -3.40 10.45
CA LYS A 32 -7.32 -3.59 11.41
C LYS A 32 -8.19 -2.37 11.49
N GLU A 33 -9.37 -2.58 12.00
CA GLU A 33 -10.29 -1.47 12.18
C GLU A 33 -9.64 -0.40 13.02
N GLY A 34 -9.78 0.83 12.63
CA GLY A 34 -9.18 1.93 13.35
C GLY A 34 -7.77 2.28 12.92
N ASP A 35 -7.15 1.43 12.12
CA ASP A 35 -5.81 1.75 11.65
C ASP A 35 -5.84 2.93 10.72
N THR A 36 -4.81 3.73 10.77
CA THR A 36 -4.64 4.80 9.80
C THR A 36 -3.81 4.26 8.66
N LEU A 37 -4.33 4.37 7.47
CA LEU A 37 -3.62 3.91 6.28
C LEU A 37 -3.13 5.12 5.51
N ILE A 38 -2.02 4.92 4.82
CA ILE A 38 -1.49 5.99 3.99
C ILE A 38 -1.45 5.47 2.57
N LEU A 39 -1.83 6.32 1.65
CA LEU A 39 -1.83 5.98 0.25
C LEU A 39 -0.70 6.74 -0.41
N LEU A 40 0.14 6.02 -1.14
CA LEU A 40 1.26 6.61 -1.82
C LEU A 40 1.03 6.48 -3.31
N GLY A 41 0.98 7.57 -4.01
CA GLY A 41 0.65 7.58 -5.42
C GLY A 41 1.82 7.93 -6.30
N ASP A 42 1.90 7.25 -7.42
CA ASP A 42 2.92 7.52 -8.42
C ASP A 42 2.21 7.44 -9.74
N THR A 43 2.26 8.51 -10.52
CA THR A 43 1.48 8.55 -11.75
C THR A 43 1.88 7.47 -12.73
N GLU A 44 3.08 6.95 -12.61
CA GLU A 44 3.49 5.88 -13.50
C GLU A 44 3.23 4.51 -12.93
N ARG A 45 3.24 4.37 -11.62
CA ARG A 45 3.12 3.08 -11.02
C ARG A 45 1.78 2.81 -10.35
N GLY A 46 1.04 3.84 -10.03
CA GLY A 46 -0.25 3.65 -9.39
C GLY A 46 -0.20 4.01 -7.92
N ILE A 47 -1.06 3.39 -7.16
CA ILE A 47 -1.22 3.71 -5.76
C ILE A 47 -0.88 2.50 -4.93
N ALA A 48 -0.15 2.73 -3.87
CA ALA A 48 0.12 1.70 -2.87
C ALA A 48 -0.50 2.12 -1.57
N ILE A 49 -0.94 1.16 -0.78
CA ILE A 49 -1.57 1.41 0.49
C ILE A 49 -0.76 0.72 1.56
N ALA A 50 -0.45 1.43 2.62
CA ALA A 50 0.33 0.86 3.70
C ALA A 50 -0.19 1.38 5.02
N LYS A 51 0.18 0.74 6.12
CA LYS A 51 -0.17 1.25 7.41
C LYS A 51 0.71 2.46 7.69
N TYR A 52 0.13 3.44 8.36
CA TYR A 52 0.87 4.65 8.61
C TYR A 52 2.14 4.37 9.40
N ASP A 53 2.11 3.40 10.29
CA ASP A 53 3.28 3.07 11.09
C ASP A 53 4.44 2.59 10.23
N ASP A 54 4.15 2.05 9.07
CA ASP A 54 5.18 1.55 8.19
C ASP A 54 5.55 2.55 7.11
N TYR A 55 5.05 3.76 7.24
CA TYR A 55 5.16 4.74 6.18
C TYR A 55 6.60 5.02 5.79
N LEU A 56 7.48 5.19 6.74
CA LEU A 56 8.84 5.58 6.40
C LEU A 56 9.54 4.52 5.57
N GLU A 57 9.42 3.27 5.97
CA GLU A 57 10.04 2.23 5.20
C GLU A 57 9.45 2.12 3.83
N PHE A 58 8.14 2.23 3.77
CA PHE A 58 7.45 2.06 2.51
C PHE A 58 7.76 3.19 1.56
N ALA A 59 7.80 4.40 2.09
CA ALA A 59 8.09 5.56 1.26
C ALA A 59 9.49 5.49 0.74
N GLN A 60 10.42 5.03 1.54
CA GLN A 60 11.77 4.91 1.06
C GLN A 60 11.87 3.91 -0.08
N ALA A 61 11.12 2.82 0.02
CA ALA A 61 11.17 1.85 -1.04
C ALA A 61 10.58 2.39 -2.34
N ILE A 62 9.59 3.23 -2.24
CA ILE A 62 8.93 3.73 -3.43
C ILE A 62 9.56 4.99 -3.97
N PHE A 63 9.77 5.96 -3.09
CA PHE A 63 10.21 7.26 -3.56
C PHE A 63 11.72 7.39 -3.67
N LYS A 64 12.43 6.74 -2.76
CA LYS A 64 13.84 6.86 -2.80
C LYS A 64 14.44 6.26 -4.03
N ALA A 65 13.88 5.18 -4.46
CA ALA A 65 14.37 4.54 -5.63
C ALA A 65 14.35 5.43 -6.82
N LYS A 66 13.49 6.42 -6.86
CA LYS A 66 13.48 7.20 -7.94
C LYS A 66 14.35 8.34 -7.74
N GLY A 67 14.58 8.76 -6.70
CA GLY A 67 15.26 9.80 -6.48
C GLY A 67 16.45 9.94 -6.39
N GLY A 68 16.84 9.35 -6.06
CA GLY A 68 17.92 9.53 -5.93
C GLY A 68 18.16 10.72 -5.28
N GLY A 69 18.25 11.02 -5.01
CA GLY A 69 18.58 11.99 -4.53
C GLY A 69 18.38 12.99 -4.08
N ASP A 70 18.25 13.33 -4.11
CA ASP A 70 18.20 14.18 -3.70
C ASP A 70 18.57 14.61 -3.01
N ASP A 71 18.75 14.71 -2.99
CA ASP A 71 19.05 15.08 -2.44
C ASP A 71 19.34 15.22 -2.22
#